data_a603e54f8d9c6c418abe46037367de8f
#
_entry.id   a603e54f8d9c6c418abe46037367de8f
#
_cell.length_a   1.000
_cell.length_b   1.000
_cell.length_c   1.000
_cell.angle_alpha   90.00
_cell.angle_beta   90.00
_cell.angle_gamma   90.00
#
_symmetry.space_group_name_H-M   'P 1'
#
loop_
_entity.id
_entity.type
_entity.pdbx_description
1 polymer ?
#
loop_
_entity_poly.entity_id
_entity_poly.type
_entity_poly.pdbx_seq_one_letter_code
_entity_poly.pdbx_strand_id
1 'polypeptide(L)'
;MAFETFNLSVDDDGVALLELNRPSRLNCFNLQMLADWRAALAQIAEDSRVRAVVLTAAGRAFCAGADTADMVTMQSASNVTRKEYLWKLIQKIPLAMERLEVPVIAAVNGAARGAGLDMALMCDIRWCAQSASFAESYVSMGVISGDGGTWFLPRVVGVSRALELLWTGRVVDSAEAE
;
A
#
# COMPACT_ATOMS: atom_id res chain seq x y z
N MET A 1 -12.87 -2.41 -16.72
CA MET A 1 -11.57 -2.69 -17.37
C MET A 1 -10.91 -3.83 -16.63
N ALA A 2 -10.19 -4.71 -17.32
CA ALA A 2 -9.33 -5.68 -16.64
C ALA A 2 -8.00 -4.99 -16.30
N PHE A 3 -7.54 -5.09 -15.05
CA PHE A 3 -6.23 -4.62 -14.62
C PHE A 3 -5.22 -5.77 -14.74
N GLU A 4 -3.95 -5.45 -14.97
CA GLU A 4 -2.90 -6.45 -15.05
C GLU A 4 -2.45 -6.91 -13.65
N THR A 5 -2.43 -5.98 -12.70
CA THR A 5 -1.81 -6.17 -11.38
C THR A 5 -2.81 -6.17 -10.23
N PHE A 6 -4.09 -5.96 -10.51
CA PHE A 6 -5.19 -6.01 -9.57
C PHE A 6 -6.36 -6.83 -10.10
N ASN A 7 -7.08 -7.46 -9.20
CA ASN A 7 -8.44 -7.92 -9.43
C ASN A 7 -9.40 -6.93 -8.73
N LEU A 8 -10.44 -6.48 -9.45
CA LEU A 8 -11.50 -5.64 -8.89
C LEU A 8 -12.85 -6.29 -9.18
N SER A 9 -13.62 -6.52 -8.13
CA SER A 9 -15.02 -6.96 -8.22
C SER A 9 -15.87 -6.20 -7.22
N VAL A 10 -17.15 -6.03 -7.52
CA VAL A 10 -18.15 -5.43 -6.62
C VAL A 10 -19.27 -6.45 -6.47
N ASP A 11 -19.60 -6.82 -5.23
CA ASP A 11 -20.68 -7.75 -4.95
C ASP A 11 -22.05 -7.06 -4.91
N ASP A 12 -23.10 -7.86 -4.65
CA ASP A 12 -24.50 -7.38 -4.62
C ASP A 12 -24.76 -6.48 -3.39
N ASP A 13 -23.95 -6.58 -2.34
CA ASP A 13 -24.02 -5.73 -1.14
C ASP A 13 -23.28 -4.41 -1.30
N GLY A 14 -22.59 -4.20 -2.43
CA GLY A 14 -21.81 -3.01 -2.74
C GLY A 14 -20.42 -3.00 -2.11
N VAL A 15 -19.86 -4.16 -1.75
CA VAL A 15 -18.48 -4.28 -1.30
C VAL A 15 -17.57 -4.45 -2.51
N ALA A 16 -16.68 -3.49 -2.72
CA ALA A 16 -15.63 -3.58 -3.73
C ALA A 16 -14.43 -4.34 -3.15
N LEU A 17 -14.11 -5.52 -3.70
CA LEU A 17 -12.89 -6.24 -3.39
C LEU A 17 -11.81 -5.80 -4.37
N LEU A 18 -10.78 -5.12 -3.86
CA LEU A 18 -9.58 -4.72 -4.60
C LEU A 18 -8.41 -5.59 -4.14
N GLU A 19 -8.01 -6.54 -4.97
CA GLU A 19 -6.99 -7.53 -4.64
C GLU A 19 -5.72 -7.30 -5.44
N LEU A 20 -4.58 -7.12 -4.75
CA LEU A 20 -3.26 -7.09 -5.39
C LEU A 20 -2.97 -8.46 -6.02
N ASN A 21 -2.61 -8.50 -7.31
CA ASN A 21 -2.47 -9.73 -8.07
C ASN A 21 -1.13 -9.85 -8.80
N ARG A 22 -0.03 -9.75 -8.05
CA ARG A 22 1.34 -10.11 -8.47
C ARG A 22 1.98 -11.11 -7.48
N PRO A 23 1.35 -12.26 -7.16
CA PRO A 23 1.79 -13.15 -6.08
C PRO A 23 3.19 -13.74 -6.32
N SER A 24 3.61 -13.97 -7.57
CA SER A 24 4.95 -14.44 -7.92
C SER A 24 6.06 -13.43 -7.57
N ARG A 25 5.71 -12.16 -7.41
CA ARG A 25 6.59 -11.06 -7.00
C ARG A 25 6.25 -10.55 -5.60
N LEU A 26 5.58 -11.35 -4.77
CA LEU A 26 5.11 -10.98 -3.43
C LEU A 26 4.34 -9.65 -3.42
N ASN A 27 3.59 -9.40 -4.48
CA ASN A 27 2.82 -8.18 -4.70
C ASN A 27 3.64 -6.87 -4.59
N CYS A 28 4.97 -6.93 -4.86
CA CYS A 28 5.78 -5.72 -5.00
C CYS A 28 5.18 -4.81 -6.05
N PHE A 29 5.04 -3.53 -5.73
CA PHE A 29 4.47 -2.61 -6.69
C PHE A 29 5.52 -1.99 -7.62
N ASN A 30 5.17 -1.95 -8.88
CA ASN A 30 5.91 -1.35 -9.98
C ASN A 30 5.07 -0.24 -10.63
N LEU A 31 5.61 0.39 -11.67
CA LEU A 31 4.91 1.43 -12.42
C LEU A 31 3.53 0.99 -12.93
N GLN A 32 3.39 -0.26 -13.41
CA GLN A 32 2.11 -0.77 -13.87
C GLN A 32 1.09 -0.84 -12.73
N MET A 33 1.50 -1.35 -11.56
CA MET A 33 0.62 -1.42 -10.39
C MET A 33 0.18 -0.03 -9.91
N LEU A 34 1.04 0.98 -9.95
CA LEU A 34 0.65 2.37 -9.64
C LEU A 34 -0.40 2.89 -10.63
N ALA A 35 -0.26 2.58 -11.93
CA ALA A 35 -1.23 2.97 -12.95
C ALA A 35 -2.57 2.26 -12.76
N ASP A 36 -2.55 0.94 -12.58
CA ASP A 36 -3.74 0.12 -12.34
C ASP A 36 -4.46 0.54 -11.07
N TRP A 37 -3.73 0.80 -9.97
CA TRP A 37 -4.33 1.22 -8.71
C TRP A 37 -5.06 2.55 -8.84
N ARG A 38 -4.43 3.54 -9.48
CA ARG A 38 -5.10 4.82 -9.74
C ARG A 38 -6.37 4.65 -10.57
N ALA A 39 -6.33 3.81 -11.60
CA ALA A 39 -7.49 3.54 -12.43
C ALA A 39 -8.59 2.79 -11.67
N ALA A 40 -8.22 1.83 -10.81
CA ALA A 40 -9.15 1.11 -9.94
C ALA A 40 -9.83 2.05 -8.93
N LEU A 41 -9.06 2.94 -8.27
CA LEU A 41 -9.62 3.93 -7.35
C LEU A 41 -10.57 4.91 -8.06
N ALA A 42 -10.25 5.34 -9.28
CA ALA A 42 -11.14 6.18 -10.07
C ALA A 42 -12.44 5.43 -10.43
N GLN A 43 -12.35 4.16 -10.83
CA GLN A 43 -13.52 3.34 -11.14
C GLN A 43 -14.39 3.14 -9.87
N ILE A 44 -13.79 2.90 -8.72
CA ILE A 44 -14.49 2.76 -7.42
C ILE A 44 -15.21 4.06 -7.07
N ALA A 45 -14.55 5.21 -7.20
CA ALA A 45 -15.13 6.52 -6.87
C ALA A 45 -16.33 6.91 -7.77
N GLU A 46 -16.36 6.41 -9.01
CA GLU A 46 -17.43 6.68 -9.97
C GLU A 46 -18.59 5.67 -9.88
N ASP A 47 -18.40 4.52 -9.25
CA ASP A 47 -19.45 3.49 -9.15
C ASP A 47 -20.32 3.73 -7.91
N SER A 48 -21.49 4.29 -8.13
CA SER A 48 -22.48 4.60 -7.06
C SER A 48 -23.01 3.38 -6.31
N ARG A 49 -22.73 2.16 -6.76
CA ARG A 49 -23.09 0.93 -6.05
C ARG A 49 -22.09 0.63 -4.92
N VAL A 50 -20.86 1.13 -5.01
CA VAL A 50 -19.83 0.85 -4.01
C VAL A 50 -20.15 1.57 -2.71
N ARG A 51 -20.18 0.82 -1.62
CA ARG A 51 -20.48 1.26 -0.25
C ARG A 51 -19.29 1.08 0.71
N ALA A 52 -18.38 0.17 0.37
CA ALA A 52 -17.14 -0.09 1.10
C ALA A 52 -16.12 -0.73 0.17
N VAL A 53 -14.84 -0.60 0.51
CA VAL A 53 -13.73 -1.22 -0.21
C VAL A 53 -12.96 -2.13 0.74
N VAL A 54 -12.67 -3.35 0.30
CA VAL A 54 -11.73 -4.27 0.97
C VAL A 54 -10.48 -4.36 0.09
N LEU A 55 -9.35 -3.91 0.62
CA LEU A 55 -8.04 -4.06 -0.01
C LEU A 55 -7.34 -5.29 0.56
N THR A 56 -7.03 -6.25 -0.30
CA THR A 56 -6.33 -7.49 0.08
C THR A 56 -5.30 -7.88 -0.99
N ALA A 57 -4.72 -9.07 -0.89
CA ALA A 57 -3.70 -9.52 -1.83
C ALA A 57 -3.75 -11.04 -2.07
N ALA A 58 -3.52 -11.43 -3.31
CA ALA A 58 -3.34 -12.82 -3.70
C ALA A 58 -2.00 -13.38 -3.17
N GLY A 59 -2.00 -14.67 -2.83
CA GLY A 59 -0.79 -15.38 -2.42
C GLY A 59 -0.40 -15.19 -0.94
N ARG A 60 0.90 -15.38 -0.63
CA ARG A 60 1.40 -15.50 0.77
C ARG A 60 1.81 -14.19 1.42
N ALA A 61 1.88 -13.10 0.68
CA ALA A 61 2.26 -11.79 1.18
C ALA A 61 1.20 -10.77 0.80
N PHE A 62 0.98 -9.79 1.65
CA PHE A 62 0.18 -8.64 1.28
C PHE A 62 0.93 -7.80 0.24
N CYS A 63 2.05 -7.19 0.62
CA CYS A 63 2.92 -6.49 -0.33
C CYS A 63 4.33 -6.36 0.27
N ALA A 64 5.35 -6.81 -0.46
CA ALA A 64 6.74 -6.74 0.00
C ALA A 64 7.42 -5.38 -0.29
N GLY A 65 6.67 -4.37 -0.72
CA GLY A 65 7.15 -3.02 -0.98
C GLY A 65 7.39 -2.72 -2.45
N ALA A 66 8.25 -1.76 -2.75
CA ALA A 66 8.58 -1.37 -4.11
C ALA A 66 9.34 -2.47 -4.86
N ASP A 67 9.10 -2.60 -6.17
CA ASP A 67 9.84 -3.54 -7.01
C ASP A 67 11.30 -3.08 -7.16
N THR A 68 12.23 -3.96 -6.81
CA THR A 68 13.67 -3.66 -6.83
C THR A 68 14.19 -3.24 -8.21
N ALA A 69 13.58 -3.72 -9.29
CA ALA A 69 13.96 -3.32 -10.65
C ALA A 69 13.68 -1.83 -10.89
N ASP A 70 12.54 -1.33 -10.44
CA ASP A 70 12.21 0.10 -10.53
C ASP A 70 13.12 0.93 -9.63
N MET A 71 13.45 0.43 -8.42
CA MET A 71 14.37 1.10 -7.51
C MET A 71 15.77 1.27 -8.12
N VAL A 72 16.32 0.24 -8.75
CA VAL A 72 17.63 0.31 -9.44
C VAL A 72 17.60 1.37 -10.55
N THR A 73 16.53 1.43 -11.31
CA THR A 73 16.35 2.46 -12.36
C THR A 73 16.36 3.86 -11.76
N MET A 74 15.72 4.04 -10.59
CA MET A 74 15.68 5.35 -9.92
C MET A 74 17.02 5.74 -9.26
N GLN A 75 17.91 4.80 -8.93
CA GLN A 75 19.22 5.13 -8.35
C GLN A 75 20.09 5.98 -9.30
N SER A 76 20.04 5.71 -10.60
CA SER A 76 20.77 6.45 -11.63
C SER A 76 20.05 7.71 -12.12
N ALA A 77 18.79 7.91 -11.72
CA ALA A 77 17.99 9.05 -12.16
C ALA A 77 18.42 10.38 -11.52
N SER A 78 18.18 11.49 -12.22
CA SER A 78 18.39 12.82 -11.67
C SER A 78 17.49 13.11 -10.46
N ASN A 79 17.87 14.06 -9.61
CA ASN A 79 17.04 14.48 -8.47
C ASN A 79 15.66 15.00 -8.93
N VAL A 80 15.60 15.65 -10.09
CA VAL A 80 14.33 16.11 -10.67
C VAL A 80 13.45 14.92 -11.05
N THR A 81 14.01 13.92 -11.72
CA THR A 81 13.29 12.70 -12.11
C THR A 81 12.76 11.94 -10.88
N ARG A 82 13.58 11.80 -9.82
CA ARG A 82 13.17 11.16 -8.57
C ARG A 82 12.03 11.92 -7.89
N LYS A 83 12.11 13.25 -7.83
CA LYS A 83 11.06 14.10 -7.29
C LYS A 83 9.76 13.95 -8.09
N GLU A 84 9.86 13.95 -9.42
CA GLU A 84 8.68 13.77 -10.28
C GLU A 84 8.06 12.38 -10.15
N TYR A 85 8.87 11.33 -10.04
CA TYR A 85 8.41 9.97 -9.78
C TYR A 85 7.59 9.89 -8.49
N LEU A 86 8.11 10.45 -7.39
CA LEU A 86 7.36 10.51 -6.12
C LEU A 86 6.09 11.33 -6.26
N TRP A 87 6.19 12.56 -6.73
CA TRP A 87 5.06 13.50 -6.73
C TRP A 87 3.98 13.19 -7.76
N LYS A 88 4.39 12.80 -8.98
CA LYS A 88 3.45 12.60 -10.08
C LYS A 88 2.85 11.19 -10.12
N LEU A 89 3.51 10.21 -9.50
CA LEU A 89 3.08 8.82 -9.54
C LEU A 89 2.74 8.29 -8.15
N ILE A 90 3.73 8.11 -7.28
CA ILE A 90 3.55 7.43 -5.99
C ILE A 90 2.56 8.18 -5.10
N GLN A 91 2.80 9.46 -4.82
CA GLN A 91 1.96 10.25 -3.92
C GLN A 91 0.55 10.52 -4.44
N LYS A 92 0.27 10.18 -5.69
CA LYS A 92 -1.12 10.23 -6.21
C LYS A 92 -2.00 9.13 -5.63
N ILE A 93 -1.40 8.02 -5.16
CA ILE A 93 -2.17 6.94 -4.54
C ILE A 93 -2.74 7.36 -3.18
N PRO A 94 -1.92 7.75 -2.15
CA PRO A 94 -2.49 8.17 -0.87
C PRO A 94 -3.47 9.33 -1.01
N LEU A 95 -3.20 10.29 -1.91
CA LEU A 95 -4.12 11.41 -2.16
C LEU A 95 -5.44 10.97 -2.83
N ALA A 96 -5.43 9.90 -3.63
CA ALA A 96 -6.64 9.33 -4.19
C ALA A 96 -7.42 8.51 -3.15
N MET A 97 -6.72 7.77 -2.28
CA MET A 97 -7.32 7.04 -1.16
C MET A 97 -8.06 7.97 -0.20
N GLU A 98 -7.44 9.09 0.20
CA GLU A 98 -8.07 10.10 1.08
C GLU A 98 -9.32 10.78 0.47
N ARG A 99 -9.53 10.67 -0.84
CA ARG A 99 -10.69 11.25 -1.52
C ARG A 99 -11.86 10.28 -1.70
N LEU A 100 -11.67 9.02 -1.37
CA LEU A 100 -12.78 8.06 -1.38
C LEU A 100 -13.79 8.43 -0.28
N GLU A 101 -15.06 8.51 -0.64
CA GLU A 101 -16.16 8.84 0.27
C GLU A 101 -16.78 7.59 0.94
N VAL A 102 -16.15 6.43 0.73
CA VAL A 102 -16.55 5.15 1.29
C VAL A 102 -15.42 4.56 2.15
N PRO A 103 -15.74 3.80 3.22
CA PRO A 103 -14.72 3.21 4.07
C PRO A 103 -13.87 2.21 3.30
N VAL A 104 -12.55 2.23 3.57
CA VAL A 104 -11.57 1.30 3.02
C VAL A 104 -10.98 0.46 4.14
N ILE A 105 -11.10 -0.86 4.03
CA ILE A 105 -10.62 -1.84 4.99
C ILE A 105 -9.43 -2.59 4.39
N ALA A 106 -8.26 -2.52 5.03
CA ALA A 106 -7.15 -3.41 4.69
C ALA A 106 -7.35 -4.79 5.32
N ALA A 107 -7.42 -5.83 4.51
CA ALA A 107 -7.39 -7.23 4.94
C ALA A 107 -5.98 -7.80 4.65
N VAL A 108 -5.07 -7.66 5.61
CA VAL A 108 -3.64 -7.96 5.45
C VAL A 108 -3.40 -9.45 5.66
N ASN A 109 -3.28 -10.20 4.57
CA ASN A 109 -3.16 -11.66 4.57
C ASN A 109 -1.75 -12.20 4.85
N GLY A 110 -0.73 -11.33 4.93
CA GLY A 110 0.65 -11.75 5.11
C GLY A 110 1.61 -10.58 5.32
N ALA A 111 2.88 -10.75 4.94
CA ALA A 111 3.89 -9.71 5.13
C ALA A 111 3.56 -8.41 4.39
N ALA A 112 3.65 -7.27 5.10
CA ALA A 112 3.54 -5.91 4.58
C ALA A 112 4.82 -5.14 4.90
N ARG A 113 5.58 -4.70 3.90
CA ARG A 113 6.91 -4.12 4.05
C ARG A 113 7.03 -2.77 3.35
N GLY A 114 7.57 -1.78 4.05
CA GLY A 114 7.77 -0.42 3.49
C GLY A 114 6.49 0.08 2.83
N ALA A 115 6.53 0.39 1.54
CA ALA A 115 5.36 0.82 0.78
C ALA A 115 4.15 -0.13 0.87
N GLY A 116 4.38 -1.44 1.11
CA GLY A 116 3.29 -2.38 1.37
C GLY A 116 2.62 -2.16 2.72
N LEU A 117 3.38 -1.75 3.76
CA LEU A 117 2.80 -1.29 5.02
C LEU A 117 2.07 0.04 4.83
N ASP A 118 2.66 0.98 4.09
CA ASP A 118 2.01 2.25 3.80
C ASP A 118 0.65 2.06 3.11
N MET A 119 0.52 1.08 2.20
CA MET A 119 -0.76 0.72 1.59
C MET A 119 -1.83 0.34 2.62
N ALA A 120 -1.46 -0.45 3.62
CA ALA A 120 -2.39 -0.81 4.70
C ALA A 120 -2.70 0.39 5.61
N LEU A 121 -1.72 1.27 5.86
CA LEU A 121 -1.88 2.46 6.69
C LEU A 121 -2.76 3.53 6.04
N MET A 122 -2.84 3.58 4.71
CA MET A 122 -3.75 4.48 3.96
C MET A 122 -5.23 4.12 4.15
N CYS A 123 -5.55 2.90 4.58
CA CYS A 123 -6.91 2.45 4.80
C CYS A 123 -7.46 2.95 6.15
N ASP A 124 -8.78 3.06 6.26
CA ASP A 124 -9.45 3.50 7.50
C ASP A 124 -9.33 2.46 8.61
N ILE A 125 -9.52 1.18 8.26
CA ILE A 125 -9.48 0.04 9.19
C ILE A 125 -8.48 -0.99 8.67
N ARG A 126 -7.79 -1.66 9.57
CA ARG A 126 -6.83 -2.73 9.28
C ARG A 126 -7.18 -3.98 10.07
N TRP A 127 -7.36 -5.08 9.36
CA TRP A 127 -7.43 -6.42 9.93
C TRP A 127 -6.29 -7.24 9.35
N CYS A 128 -5.74 -8.15 10.11
CA CYS A 128 -4.64 -8.97 9.64
C CYS A 128 -4.80 -10.44 10.02
N ALA A 129 -4.22 -11.30 9.20
CA ALA A 129 -4.06 -12.70 9.54
C ALA A 129 -3.02 -12.86 10.67
N GLN A 130 -3.12 -13.93 11.46
CA GLN A 130 -2.13 -14.25 12.50
C GLN A 130 -0.70 -14.40 11.94
N SER A 131 -0.57 -14.79 10.67
CA SER A 131 0.70 -14.91 9.96
C SER A 131 1.22 -13.58 9.39
N ALA A 132 0.46 -12.49 9.55
CA ALA A 132 0.88 -11.19 9.04
C ALA A 132 2.05 -10.63 9.86
N SER A 133 2.85 -9.82 9.19
CA SER A 133 3.94 -9.10 9.83
C SER A 133 4.21 -7.79 9.09
N PHE A 134 4.70 -6.80 9.83
CA PHE A 134 4.78 -5.42 9.38
C PHE A 134 6.18 -4.87 9.59
N ALA A 135 6.69 -4.03 8.68
CA ALA A 135 7.90 -3.25 8.93
C ALA A 135 8.00 -2.05 8.00
N GLU A 136 8.48 -0.93 8.54
CA GLU A 136 8.92 0.25 7.80
C GLU A 136 10.34 0.03 7.27
N SER A 137 10.46 -0.82 6.26
CA SER A 137 11.74 -1.34 5.78
C SER A 137 12.61 -0.32 5.02
N TYR A 138 12.17 0.93 4.88
CA TYR A 138 12.86 1.97 4.10
C TYR A 138 14.26 2.26 4.63
N VAL A 139 14.45 2.30 5.95
CA VAL A 139 15.75 2.56 6.58
C VAL A 139 16.79 1.51 6.19
N SER A 140 16.39 0.24 6.04
CA SER A 140 17.28 -0.84 5.60
C SER A 140 17.77 -0.67 4.16
N MET A 141 17.05 0.15 3.36
CA MET A 141 17.39 0.48 1.98
C MET A 141 18.05 1.86 1.86
N GLY A 142 18.32 2.55 2.99
CA GLY A 142 18.90 3.88 3.01
C GLY A 142 18.00 4.98 2.44
N VAL A 143 16.68 4.78 2.46
CA VAL A 143 15.68 5.74 2.01
C VAL A 143 14.64 6.00 3.11
N ILE A 144 13.86 7.07 2.95
CA ILE A 144 12.73 7.39 3.83
C ILE A 144 11.42 7.01 3.14
N SER A 145 10.35 6.82 3.94
CA SER A 145 9.01 6.59 3.38
C SER A 145 8.60 7.76 2.49
N GLY A 146 8.26 7.45 1.24
CA GLY A 146 7.76 8.39 0.24
C GLY A 146 6.28 8.22 -0.08
N ASP A 147 5.69 7.13 0.40
CA ASP A 147 4.34 6.67 0.05
C ASP A 147 3.28 7.11 1.07
N GLY A 148 3.71 7.71 2.18
CA GLY A 148 2.83 8.25 3.21
C GLY A 148 3.04 7.68 4.62
N GLY A 149 3.93 6.69 4.83
CA GLY A 149 4.16 6.08 6.15
C GLY A 149 4.54 7.08 7.22
N THR A 150 5.37 8.07 6.91
CA THR A 150 5.71 9.16 7.86
C THR A 150 4.51 10.04 8.24
N TRP A 151 3.44 10.01 7.46
CA TRP A 151 2.18 10.70 7.76
C TRP A 151 1.17 9.80 8.48
N PHE A 152 0.95 8.60 7.97
CA PHE A 152 -0.11 7.72 8.48
C PHE A 152 0.32 6.98 9.75
N LEU A 153 1.54 6.42 9.80
CA LEU A 153 1.98 5.59 10.92
C LEU A 153 1.86 6.31 12.28
N PRO A 154 2.33 7.58 12.45
CA PRO A 154 2.18 8.28 13.73
C PRO A 154 0.72 8.51 14.16
N ARG A 155 -0.21 8.55 13.19
CA ARG A 155 -1.64 8.70 13.46
C ARG A 155 -2.29 7.41 13.92
N VAL A 156 -1.70 6.28 13.57
CA VAL A 156 -2.19 4.95 13.94
C VAL A 156 -1.60 4.49 15.27
N VAL A 157 -0.27 4.59 15.46
CA VAL A 157 0.44 4.02 16.61
C VAL A 157 0.99 5.05 17.60
N GLY A 158 0.78 6.33 17.35
CA GLY A 158 1.38 7.43 18.10
C GLY A 158 2.82 7.71 17.72
N VAL A 159 3.30 8.92 18.02
CA VAL A 159 4.61 9.42 17.55
C VAL A 159 5.77 8.57 18.02
N SER A 160 5.81 8.20 19.31
CA SER A 160 6.96 7.48 19.87
C SER A 160 7.15 6.11 19.24
N ARG A 161 6.07 5.34 19.07
CA ARG A 161 6.12 4.03 18.41
C ARG A 161 6.45 4.16 16.93
N ALA A 162 5.90 5.18 16.26
CA ALA A 162 6.20 5.43 14.86
C ALA A 162 7.68 5.74 14.64
N LEU A 163 8.31 6.57 15.49
CA LEU A 163 9.74 6.88 15.41
C LEU A 163 10.59 5.63 15.62
N GLU A 164 10.25 4.80 16.61
CA GLU A 164 10.92 3.52 16.82
C GLU A 164 10.89 2.66 15.55
N LEU A 165 9.71 2.46 14.96
CA LEU A 165 9.54 1.60 13.78
C LEU A 165 10.23 2.18 12.54
N LEU A 166 10.11 3.48 12.31
CA LEU A 166 10.74 4.17 11.17
C LEU A 166 12.27 4.18 11.26
N TRP A 167 12.84 4.32 12.46
CA TRP A 167 14.30 4.40 12.64
C TRP A 167 14.97 3.03 12.70
N THR A 168 14.27 2.02 13.23
CA THR A 168 14.84 0.67 13.37
C THR A 168 14.52 -0.23 12.19
N GLY A 169 13.39 0.00 11.51
CA GLY A 169 12.88 -0.88 10.47
C GLY A 169 12.57 -2.29 10.98
N ARG A 170 12.43 -2.47 12.30
CA ARG A 170 12.17 -3.79 12.88
C ARG A 170 10.82 -4.35 12.44
N VAL A 171 10.73 -5.65 12.45
CA VAL A 171 9.50 -6.36 12.15
C VAL A 171 8.60 -6.38 13.38
N VAL A 172 7.32 -6.12 13.16
CA VAL A 172 6.21 -6.27 14.11
C VAL A 172 5.37 -7.45 13.64
N ASP A 173 5.05 -8.38 14.51
CA ASP A 173 4.11 -9.46 14.22
C ASP A 173 2.65 -9.02 14.44
N SER A 174 1.70 -9.91 14.13
CA SER A 174 0.28 -9.62 14.25
C SER A 174 -0.16 -9.40 15.70
N ALA A 175 0.46 -10.06 16.67
CA ALA A 175 0.11 -9.94 18.10
C ALA A 175 0.58 -8.59 18.68
N GLU A 176 1.74 -8.09 18.25
CA GLU A 176 2.21 -6.75 18.66
C GLU A 176 1.44 -5.64 17.93
N ALA A 177 0.92 -5.92 16.74
CA ALA A 177 0.20 -4.93 15.92
C ALA A 177 -1.26 -4.71 16.39
N GLU A 178 -1.81 -5.58 17.23
CA GLU A 178 -3.13 -5.50 17.85
C GLU A 178 -3.15 -4.41 18.95
#